data_58669adcc62063c9765f1f448b093914
#
_entry.id   58669adcc62063c9765f1f448b093914
#
_cell.length_a   1.000
_cell.length_b   1.000
_cell.length_c   1.000
_cell.angle_alpha   90.00
_cell.angle_beta   90.00
_cell.angle_gamma   90.00
#
_symmetry.space_group_name_H-M   'P 1'
#
loop_
_entity.id
_entity.type
_entity.pdbx_description
1 polymer ?
#
loop_
_entity_poly.entity_id
_entity_poly.type
_entity_poly.pdbx_seq_one_letter_code
_entity_poly.pdbx_strand_id
1 'polypeptide(L)'
;HKPAGGMHVLLGDFTGHGLPAAIGAMPLAEIFYGMTAKGFGIPDILREMNLKLKGILPVGFFCCAAVVDLDIDRKSMGIWMGGLPDCFLLRGDTLAVETLSSSNLPLGVLSNEKFSDNLQEIQVNPGDRLFLWSDGIQEARNPDGEMFGEERLRNVFTQSERPEDVFDGIQSTLSDFLQGNDQDDDTTLLELTMVEQEDYRDVIMEVSAGPVSGPVDWVMTYELGPDSLKNFNPMPLMMHIMMEVPGLRQMGGQLYTVFAELFSNAFEHGVLELNSALKRSANG
;
A
#
# COMPACT_ATOMS: atom_id res chain seq x y z
N HIS A 1 0.94 -8.19 4.99
CA HIS A 1 1.09 -9.33 5.91
C HIS A 1 0.74 -10.62 5.17
N LYS A 2 1.69 -11.54 5.09
CA LYS A 2 1.46 -12.90 4.54
C LYS A 2 1.33 -13.85 5.72
N PRO A 3 0.25 -14.62 5.85
CA PRO A 3 0.17 -15.64 6.90
C PRO A 3 1.27 -16.68 6.62
N ALA A 4 2.08 -16.99 7.63
CA ALA A 4 3.18 -17.95 7.64
C ALA A 4 4.45 -17.55 6.86
N GLY A 5 5.34 -16.79 7.50
CA GLY A 5 6.76 -16.71 7.14
C GLY A 5 7.13 -15.63 6.10
N GLY A 6 6.27 -14.65 5.83
CA GLY A 6 6.58 -13.62 4.85
C GLY A 6 5.84 -12.29 5.06
N MET A 7 6.13 -11.32 4.18
CA MET A 7 5.52 -10.00 4.23
C MET A 7 5.31 -9.44 2.82
N HIS A 8 4.11 -8.92 2.56
CA HIS A 8 3.86 -8.09 1.40
C HIS A 8 4.02 -6.61 1.75
N VAL A 9 4.68 -5.86 0.89
CA VAL A 9 4.84 -4.41 1.03
C VAL A 9 4.42 -3.73 -0.27
N LEU A 10 3.73 -2.61 -0.16
CA LEU A 10 3.30 -1.78 -1.29
C LEU A 10 3.74 -0.34 -1.02
N LEU A 11 4.50 0.23 -1.94
CA LEU A 11 4.69 1.66 -2.09
C LEU A 11 3.93 2.09 -3.34
N GLY A 12 3.04 3.05 -3.23
CA GLY A 12 2.25 3.56 -4.35
C GLY A 12 2.24 5.07 -4.37
N ASP A 13 2.45 5.64 -5.55
CA ASP A 13 2.46 7.06 -5.82
C ASP A 13 1.52 7.36 -6.99
N PHE A 14 0.54 8.25 -6.77
CA PHE A 14 -0.47 8.58 -7.76
C PHE A 14 -0.12 9.85 -8.51
N THR A 15 -0.30 9.82 -9.82
CA THR A 15 -0.15 11.02 -10.67
C THR A 15 -1.02 12.15 -10.16
N GLY A 16 -0.40 13.29 -9.83
CA GLY A 16 -1.07 14.48 -9.33
C GLY A 16 -1.43 14.38 -7.85
N HIS A 17 -2.04 15.45 -7.32
CA HIS A 17 -2.34 15.59 -5.90
C HIS A 17 -3.83 15.78 -5.63
N GLY A 18 -4.23 15.65 -4.39
CA GLY A 18 -5.59 15.94 -3.93
C GLY A 18 -6.60 14.84 -4.22
N LEU A 19 -7.85 15.23 -4.52
CA LEU A 19 -8.97 14.31 -4.60
C LEU A 19 -8.84 13.17 -5.63
N PRO A 20 -8.32 13.39 -6.86
CA PRO A 20 -8.18 12.31 -7.84
C PRO A 20 -7.20 11.21 -7.37
N ALA A 21 -6.10 11.58 -6.75
CA ALA A 21 -5.14 10.64 -6.15
C ALA A 21 -5.79 9.84 -5.01
N ALA A 22 -6.52 10.51 -4.11
CA ALA A 22 -7.21 9.89 -2.99
C ALA A 22 -8.28 8.86 -3.44
N ILE A 23 -8.99 9.12 -4.56
CA ILE A 23 -9.99 8.17 -5.12
C ILE A 23 -9.32 6.83 -5.51
N GLY A 24 -8.09 6.87 -6.00
CA GLY A 24 -7.35 5.65 -6.37
C GLY A 24 -6.74 4.92 -5.17
N ALA A 25 -6.26 5.66 -4.17
CA ALA A 25 -5.54 5.11 -3.03
C ALA A 25 -6.39 4.17 -2.16
N MET A 26 -7.65 4.54 -1.90
CA MET A 26 -8.55 3.73 -1.06
C MET A 26 -8.82 2.34 -1.65
N PRO A 27 -9.31 2.19 -2.89
CA PRO A 27 -9.55 0.86 -3.46
C PRO A 27 -8.26 0.07 -3.68
N LEU A 28 -7.13 0.74 -3.94
CA LEU A 28 -5.82 0.08 -4.02
C LEU A 28 -5.45 -0.58 -2.69
N ALA A 29 -5.55 0.16 -1.59
CA ALA A 29 -5.28 -0.34 -0.25
C ALA A 29 -6.25 -1.48 0.16
N GLU A 30 -7.54 -1.34 -0.16
CA GLU A 30 -8.56 -2.36 0.13
C GLU A 30 -8.24 -3.69 -0.57
N ILE A 31 -7.89 -3.65 -1.86
CA ILE A 31 -7.50 -4.84 -2.63
C ILE A 31 -6.23 -5.44 -2.05
N PHE A 32 -5.20 -4.64 -1.84
CA PHE A 32 -3.92 -5.11 -1.34
C PHE A 32 -4.06 -5.81 0.01
N TYR A 33 -4.67 -5.17 1.00
CA TYR A 33 -4.86 -5.76 2.32
C TYR A 33 -5.84 -6.94 2.31
N GLY A 34 -6.96 -6.80 1.60
CA GLY A 34 -8.00 -7.83 1.57
C GLY A 34 -7.55 -9.11 0.89
N MET A 35 -6.81 -9.02 -0.21
CA MET A 35 -6.29 -10.20 -0.91
C MET A 35 -5.08 -10.81 -0.21
N THR A 36 -4.18 -9.98 0.35
CA THR A 36 -3.06 -10.47 1.18
C THR A 36 -3.57 -11.25 2.39
N ALA A 37 -4.59 -10.75 3.10
CA ALA A 37 -5.19 -11.43 4.24
C ALA A 37 -5.84 -12.78 3.88
N LYS A 38 -6.30 -12.92 2.63
CA LYS A 38 -6.87 -14.17 2.09
C LYS A 38 -5.80 -15.13 1.55
N GLY A 39 -4.53 -14.74 1.53
CA GLY A 39 -3.40 -15.57 1.08
C GLY A 39 -3.19 -15.59 -0.43
N PHE A 40 -3.72 -14.61 -1.19
CA PHE A 40 -3.42 -14.47 -2.61
C PHE A 40 -1.94 -14.09 -2.82
N GLY A 41 -1.35 -14.59 -3.90
CA GLY A 41 -0.02 -14.19 -4.32
C GLY A 41 0.01 -12.80 -4.95
N ILE A 42 1.18 -12.17 -4.93
CA ILE A 42 1.35 -10.81 -5.50
C ILE A 42 0.92 -10.71 -6.96
N PRO A 43 1.16 -11.69 -7.87
CA PRO A 43 0.68 -11.58 -9.24
C PRO A 43 -0.84 -11.38 -9.36
N ASP A 44 -1.63 -12.12 -8.57
CA ASP A 44 -3.09 -11.97 -8.58
C ASP A 44 -3.52 -10.62 -8.00
N ILE A 45 -2.85 -10.16 -6.92
CA ILE A 45 -3.09 -8.86 -6.31
C ILE A 45 -2.80 -7.73 -7.31
N LEU A 46 -1.67 -7.81 -8.01
CA LEU A 46 -1.27 -6.83 -9.04
C LEU A 46 -2.31 -6.73 -10.17
N ARG A 47 -2.79 -7.86 -10.67
CA ARG A 47 -3.81 -7.90 -11.72
C ARG A 47 -5.12 -7.24 -11.28
N GLU A 48 -5.56 -7.53 -10.05
CA GLU A 48 -6.79 -6.96 -9.51
C GLU A 48 -6.64 -5.45 -9.26
N MET A 49 -5.51 -5.02 -8.68
CA MET A 49 -5.19 -3.60 -8.51
C MET A 49 -5.17 -2.85 -9.85
N ASN A 50 -4.46 -3.40 -10.85
CA ASN A 50 -4.39 -2.81 -12.19
C ASN A 50 -5.77 -2.70 -12.84
N LEU A 51 -6.57 -3.76 -12.78
CA LEU A 51 -7.92 -3.80 -13.34
C LEU A 51 -8.82 -2.74 -12.68
N LYS A 52 -8.77 -2.67 -11.35
CA LYS A 52 -9.57 -1.71 -10.58
C LYS A 52 -9.20 -0.27 -10.91
N LEU A 53 -7.90 0.06 -10.87
CA LEU A 53 -7.43 1.41 -11.18
C LEU A 53 -7.73 1.81 -12.61
N LYS A 54 -7.55 0.91 -13.57
CA LYS A 54 -7.91 1.13 -14.99
C LYS A 54 -9.38 1.48 -15.18
N GLY A 55 -10.26 0.91 -14.34
CA GLY A 55 -11.70 1.12 -14.42
C GLY A 55 -12.19 2.40 -13.74
N ILE A 56 -11.46 2.91 -12.74
CA ILE A 56 -11.94 4.04 -11.91
C ILE A 56 -11.16 5.34 -12.14
N LEU A 57 -9.88 5.27 -12.53
CA LEU A 57 -9.07 6.47 -12.73
C LEU A 57 -9.43 7.16 -14.06
N PRO A 58 -9.48 8.48 -14.08
CA PRO A 58 -9.62 9.25 -15.32
C PRO A 58 -8.44 8.98 -16.27
N VAL A 59 -8.65 9.22 -17.56
CA VAL A 59 -7.59 9.11 -18.57
C VAL A 59 -6.43 10.06 -18.23
N GLY A 60 -5.22 9.52 -18.20
CA GLY A 60 -4.00 10.25 -17.83
C GLY A 60 -3.63 10.13 -16.35
N PHE A 61 -4.47 9.50 -15.53
CA PHE A 61 -4.15 9.19 -14.14
C PHE A 61 -3.74 7.72 -13.99
N PHE A 62 -2.73 7.47 -13.18
CA PHE A 62 -2.19 6.15 -12.91
C PHE A 62 -1.51 6.12 -11.54
N CYS A 63 -1.08 4.95 -11.09
CA CYS A 63 -0.32 4.77 -9.86
C CYS A 63 1.04 4.16 -10.19
N CYS A 64 2.11 4.92 -9.97
CA CYS A 64 3.47 4.39 -9.90
C CYS A 64 3.57 3.52 -8.65
N ALA A 65 4.06 2.29 -8.77
CA ALA A 65 4.07 1.39 -7.62
C ALA A 65 5.26 0.44 -7.61
N ALA A 66 5.67 0.10 -6.38
CA ALA A 66 6.54 -1.04 -6.09
C ALA A 66 5.80 -1.99 -5.16
N VAL A 67 5.81 -3.27 -5.48
CA VAL A 67 5.21 -4.32 -4.66
C VAL A 67 6.26 -5.38 -4.36
N VAL A 68 6.46 -5.66 -3.08
CA VAL A 68 7.45 -6.62 -2.59
C VAL A 68 6.74 -7.80 -1.93
N ASP A 69 7.13 -9.01 -2.29
CA ASP A 69 6.78 -10.27 -1.65
C ASP A 69 8.04 -10.82 -0.97
N LEU A 70 8.16 -10.67 0.33
CA LEU A 70 9.27 -11.17 1.11
C LEU A 70 8.90 -12.54 1.69
N ASP A 71 9.66 -13.57 1.34
CA ASP A 71 9.58 -14.91 1.93
C ASP A 71 10.81 -15.12 2.83
N ILE A 72 10.60 -15.01 4.14
CA ILE A 72 11.67 -15.08 5.14
C ILE A 72 12.19 -16.51 5.26
N ASP A 73 11.31 -17.51 5.13
CA ASP A 73 11.70 -18.91 5.25
C ASP A 73 12.63 -19.35 4.11
N ARG A 74 12.38 -18.81 2.89
CA ARG A 74 13.19 -19.09 1.70
C ARG A 74 14.35 -18.12 1.50
N LYS A 75 14.43 -17.07 2.32
CA LYS A 75 15.39 -15.97 2.15
C LYS A 75 15.33 -15.41 0.72
N SER A 76 14.14 -15.24 0.20
CA SER A 76 13.88 -14.71 -1.15
C SER A 76 12.91 -13.56 -1.13
N MET A 77 13.06 -12.68 -2.10
CA MET A 77 12.22 -11.51 -2.31
C MET A 77 11.81 -11.44 -3.78
N GLY A 78 10.50 -11.42 -4.01
CA GLY A 78 9.94 -11.06 -5.31
C GLY A 78 9.63 -9.57 -5.34
N ILE A 79 10.04 -8.84 -6.36
CA ILE A 79 9.72 -7.42 -6.52
C ILE A 79 9.13 -7.13 -7.89
N TRP A 80 8.05 -6.35 -7.90
CA TRP A 80 7.45 -5.75 -9.09
C TRP A 80 7.51 -4.24 -8.96
N MET A 81 7.96 -3.55 -10.02
CA MET A 81 7.99 -2.10 -10.05
C MET A 81 7.48 -1.57 -11.38
N GLY A 82 6.62 -0.55 -11.31
CA GLY A 82 6.05 0.12 -12.47
C GLY A 82 5.91 1.62 -12.24
N GLY A 83 6.69 2.41 -12.98
CA GLY A 83 6.62 3.87 -12.97
C GLY A 83 7.40 4.58 -11.86
N LEU A 84 7.75 3.91 -10.76
CA LEU A 84 8.65 4.48 -9.75
C LEU A 84 10.09 4.50 -10.26
N PRO A 85 10.97 5.33 -9.67
CA PRO A 85 12.42 5.26 -9.93
C PRO A 85 13.00 3.86 -9.64
N ASP A 86 14.16 3.56 -10.22
CA ASP A 86 14.93 2.37 -9.86
C ASP A 86 15.22 2.37 -8.36
N CYS A 87 15.19 1.21 -7.73
CA CYS A 87 15.47 1.06 -6.31
C CYS A 87 16.84 0.44 -6.06
N PHE A 88 17.34 0.54 -4.82
CA PHE A 88 18.64 0.00 -4.45
C PHE A 88 18.51 -1.08 -3.39
N LEU A 89 19.21 -2.19 -3.64
CA LEU A 89 19.44 -3.24 -2.66
C LEU A 89 20.88 -3.14 -2.16
N LEU A 90 21.04 -2.77 -0.90
CA LEU A 90 22.33 -2.72 -0.20
C LEU A 90 22.60 -4.06 0.46
N ARG A 91 23.69 -4.73 0.08
CA ARG A 91 24.10 -5.99 0.68
C ARG A 91 24.72 -5.75 2.05
N GLY A 92 24.23 -6.46 3.06
CA GLY A 92 24.65 -6.26 4.45
C GLY A 92 26.10 -6.69 4.72
N ASP A 93 26.60 -7.69 3.98
CA ASP A 93 27.93 -8.26 4.16
C ASP A 93 29.03 -7.55 3.38
N THR A 94 28.74 -7.11 2.16
CA THR A 94 29.70 -6.53 1.22
C THR A 94 29.57 -5.03 1.04
N LEU A 95 28.51 -4.42 1.51
CA LEU A 95 28.11 -3.04 1.23
C LEU A 95 27.94 -2.75 -0.27
N ALA A 96 27.80 -3.78 -1.08
CA ALA A 96 27.53 -3.64 -2.51
C ALA A 96 26.11 -3.10 -2.73
N VAL A 97 25.99 -2.11 -3.62
CA VAL A 97 24.69 -1.53 -4.01
C VAL A 97 24.28 -2.12 -5.35
N GLU A 98 23.20 -2.88 -5.35
CA GLU A 98 22.57 -3.44 -6.55
C GLU A 98 21.39 -2.56 -6.95
N THR A 99 21.33 -2.18 -8.23
CA THR A 99 20.19 -1.43 -8.77
C THR A 99 19.14 -2.41 -9.31
N LEU A 100 17.90 -2.26 -8.85
CA LEU A 100 16.76 -3.01 -9.35
C LEU A 100 15.90 -2.08 -10.18
N SER A 101 15.75 -2.38 -11.47
CA SER A 101 15.14 -1.47 -12.43
C SER A 101 13.62 -1.56 -12.45
N SER A 102 12.98 -0.39 -12.51
CA SER A 102 11.54 -0.24 -12.71
C SER A 102 11.20 -0.48 -14.20
N SER A 103 10.84 -1.71 -14.53
CA SER A 103 10.71 -2.16 -15.92
C SER A 103 9.28 -2.20 -16.45
N ASN A 104 8.27 -1.99 -15.60
CA ASN A 104 6.87 -2.03 -16.00
C ASN A 104 6.26 -0.63 -16.09
N LEU A 105 5.15 -0.52 -16.82
CA LEU A 105 4.32 0.67 -16.78
C LEU A 105 3.52 0.73 -15.47
N PRO A 106 3.14 1.94 -15.01
CA PRO A 106 2.34 2.13 -13.80
C PRO A 106 1.02 1.35 -13.82
N LEU A 107 0.47 1.08 -12.64
CA LEU A 107 -0.86 0.49 -12.48
C LEU A 107 -1.95 1.41 -13.05
N GLY A 108 -2.94 0.82 -13.71
CA GLY A 108 -4.06 1.54 -14.33
C GLY A 108 -3.79 2.00 -15.77
N VAL A 109 -2.56 1.85 -16.29
CA VAL A 109 -2.21 2.26 -17.68
C VAL A 109 -2.63 1.21 -18.71
N LEU A 110 -2.30 -0.06 -18.47
CA LEU A 110 -2.55 -1.15 -19.43
C LEU A 110 -3.83 -1.92 -19.12
N SER A 111 -4.43 -2.53 -20.15
CA SER A 111 -5.42 -3.59 -19.92
C SER A 111 -4.74 -4.84 -19.38
N ASN A 112 -5.47 -5.67 -18.61
CA ASN A 112 -4.89 -6.87 -17.98
C ASN A 112 -4.31 -7.88 -18.99
N GLU A 113 -4.76 -7.86 -20.25
CA GLU A 113 -4.20 -8.70 -21.33
C GLU A 113 -2.77 -8.33 -21.70
N LYS A 114 -2.39 -7.05 -21.48
CA LYS A 114 -1.06 -6.51 -21.79
C LYS A 114 -0.23 -6.22 -20.54
N PHE A 115 -0.84 -6.35 -19.37
CA PHE A 115 -0.20 -6.09 -18.10
C PHE A 115 0.72 -7.25 -17.72
N SER A 116 1.96 -6.93 -17.34
CA SER A 116 2.91 -7.91 -16.82
C SER A 116 2.90 -7.87 -15.28
N ASP A 117 2.62 -9.00 -14.68
CA ASP A 117 2.62 -9.23 -13.23
C ASP A 117 3.82 -10.05 -12.77
N ASN A 118 4.85 -10.19 -13.64
CA ASN A 118 6.06 -10.95 -13.34
C ASN A 118 6.89 -10.22 -12.28
N LEU A 119 7.26 -10.95 -11.23
CA LEU A 119 8.18 -10.50 -10.20
C LEU A 119 9.63 -10.79 -10.61
N GLN A 120 10.53 -9.88 -10.30
CA GLN A 120 11.95 -10.15 -10.27
C GLN A 120 12.28 -10.86 -8.96
N GLU A 121 12.75 -12.11 -9.04
CA GLU A 121 13.13 -12.90 -7.88
C GLU A 121 14.59 -12.63 -7.49
N ILE A 122 14.83 -12.39 -6.21
CA ILE A 122 16.13 -12.02 -5.67
C ILE A 122 16.36 -12.84 -4.38
N GLN A 123 17.56 -13.42 -4.26
CA GLN A 123 17.99 -14.01 -2.99
C GLN A 123 18.45 -12.90 -2.06
N VAL A 124 17.97 -12.92 -0.83
CA VAL A 124 18.30 -11.94 0.20
C VAL A 124 18.86 -12.63 1.44
N ASN A 125 19.73 -11.94 2.15
CA ASN A 125 20.32 -12.42 3.39
C ASN A 125 19.95 -11.44 4.53
N PRO A 126 19.96 -11.92 5.78
CA PRO A 126 19.86 -11.04 6.92
C PRO A 126 20.92 -9.93 6.88
N GLY A 127 20.51 -8.72 7.18
CA GLY A 127 21.35 -7.53 7.05
C GLY A 127 21.24 -6.82 5.69
N ASP A 128 20.74 -7.48 4.64
CA ASP A 128 20.43 -6.79 3.37
C ASP A 128 19.32 -5.76 3.58
N ARG A 129 19.37 -4.66 2.84
CA ARG A 129 18.43 -3.54 2.96
C ARG A 129 17.95 -3.10 1.58
N LEU A 130 16.63 -3.13 1.37
CA LEU A 130 16.00 -2.61 0.18
C LEU A 130 15.52 -1.19 0.43
N PHE A 131 15.90 -0.26 -0.45
CA PHE A 131 15.48 1.14 -0.42
C PHE A 131 14.60 1.44 -1.62
N LEU A 132 13.38 1.91 -1.34
CA LEU A 132 12.38 2.34 -2.31
C LEU A 132 12.04 3.81 -2.07
N TRP A 133 11.79 4.56 -3.13
CA TRP A 133 11.40 5.96 -3.02
C TRP A 133 10.48 6.41 -4.16
N SER A 134 9.72 7.49 -3.91
CA SER A 134 8.99 8.21 -4.96
C SER A 134 9.93 9.15 -5.73
N ASP A 135 9.53 9.59 -6.92
CA ASP A 135 10.28 10.54 -7.75
C ASP A 135 10.51 11.89 -7.06
N GLY A 136 9.61 12.28 -6.12
CA GLY A 136 9.75 13.49 -5.32
C GLY A 136 11.10 13.65 -4.61
N ILE A 137 11.81 12.54 -4.29
CA ILE A 137 13.19 12.64 -3.75
C ILE A 137 14.17 13.12 -4.81
N GLN A 138 14.14 12.52 -6.01
CA GLN A 138 15.08 12.85 -7.07
C GLN A 138 14.79 14.20 -7.73
N GLU A 139 13.50 14.59 -7.76
CA GLU A 139 13.01 15.82 -8.35
C GLU A 139 13.02 17.00 -7.39
N ALA A 140 13.28 16.76 -6.10
CA ALA A 140 13.41 17.80 -5.08
C ALA A 140 14.44 18.88 -5.53
N ARG A 141 14.09 20.17 -5.37
CA ARG A 141 14.86 21.28 -5.88
C ARG A 141 15.46 22.13 -4.77
N ASN A 142 16.72 22.53 -4.97
CA ASN A 142 17.38 23.53 -4.13
C ASN A 142 16.89 24.96 -4.51
N PRO A 143 17.27 26.01 -3.74
CA PRO A 143 16.93 27.39 -4.06
C PRO A 143 17.40 27.89 -5.44
N ASP A 144 18.43 27.25 -6.01
CA ASP A 144 18.92 27.56 -7.35
C ASP A 144 18.14 26.84 -8.46
N GLY A 145 17.15 26.01 -8.10
CA GLY A 145 16.31 25.24 -9.02
C GLY A 145 16.94 23.94 -9.54
N GLU A 146 18.12 23.54 -9.05
CA GLU A 146 18.73 22.26 -9.40
C GLU A 146 18.00 21.11 -8.75
N MET A 147 17.83 20.00 -9.46
CA MET A 147 17.26 18.76 -8.90
C MET A 147 18.31 18.01 -8.04
N PHE A 148 17.83 17.31 -7.01
CA PHE A 148 18.65 16.43 -6.18
C PHE A 148 19.34 15.33 -7.01
N GLY A 149 18.54 14.61 -7.78
CA GLY A 149 18.99 13.62 -8.75
C GLY A 149 19.50 12.31 -8.15
N GLU A 150 19.63 11.30 -9.01
CA GLU A 150 20.08 9.96 -8.61
C GLU A 150 21.53 9.93 -8.15
N GLU A 151 22.40 10.76 -8.72
CA GLU A 151 23.84 10.76 -8.40
C GLU A 151 24.09 11.12 -6.93
N ARG A 152 23.42 12.17 -6.42
CA ARG A 152 23.53 12.54 -4.99
C ARG A 152 23.00 11.45 -4.09
N LEU A 153 21.88 10.85 -4.47
CA LEU A 153 21.30 9.72 -3.75
C LEU A 153 22.29 8.54 -3.69
N ARG A 154 22.85 8.13 -4.82
CA ARG A 154 23.83 7.03 -4.93
C ARG A 154 25.10 7.31 -4.13
N ASN A 155 25.54 8.56 -4.05
CA ASN A 155 26.71 8.95 -3.27
C ASN A 155 26.51 8.69 -1.77
N VAL A 156 25.30 8.84 -1.23
CA VAL A 156 25.02 8.51 0.17
C VAL A 156 25.32 7.04 0.46
N PHE A 157 24.87 6.14 -0.44
CA PHE A 157 25.13 4.70 -0.27
C PHE A 157 26.62 4.35 -0.32
N THR A 158 27.38 5.03 -1.18
CA THR A 158 28.82 4.74 -1.33
C THR A 158 29.69 5.39 -0.25
N GLN A 159 29.21 6.44 0.40
CA GLN A 159 29.93 7.15 1.46
C GLN A 159 29.58 6.67 2.87
N SER A 160 28.48 5.95 3.03
CA SER A 160 28.07 5.41 4.32
C SER A 160 28.96 4.22 4.70
N GLU A 161 29.56 4.29 5.89
CA GLU A 161 30.43 3.22 6.41
C GLU A 161 29.60 2.04 6.96
N ARG A 162 28.35 2.29 7.35
CA ARG A 162 27.46 1.30 7.93
C ARG A 162 26.10 1.33 7.23
N PRO A 163 25.51 0.17 6.93
CA PRO A 163 24.21 0.07 6.27
C PRO A 163 23.09 0.82 7.00
N GLU A 164 23.11 0.80 8.34
CA GLU A 164 22.09 1.43 9.19
C GLU A 164 22.09 2.96 9.14
N ASP A 165 23.18 3.59 8.70
CA ASP A 165 23.30 5.04 8.62
C ASP A 165 22.76 5.60 7.29
N VAL A 166 22.49 4.73 6.30
CA VAL A 166 22.10 5.14 4.93
C VAL A 166 20.77 5.89 4.92
N PHE A 167 19.78 5.41 5.65
CA PHE A 167 18.45 6.04 5.69
C PHE A 167 18.51 7.47 6.23
N ASP A 168 19.15 7.65 7.38
CA ASP A 168 19.35 8.97 7.99
C ASP A 168 20.28 9.85 7.12
N GLY A 169 21.27 9.24 6.47
CA GLY A 169 22.15 9.90 5.51
C GLY A 169 21.41 10.47 4.31
N ILE A 170 20.43 9.74 3.76
CA ILE A 170 19.59 10.25 2.67
C ILE A 170 18.75 11.43 3.16
N GLN A 171 18.09 11.30 4.32
CA GLN A 171 17.25 12.37 4.88
C GLN A 171 18.06 13.65 5.16
N SER A 172 19.22 13.53 5.79
CA SER A 172 20.07 14.68 6.10
C SER A 172 20.61 15.35 4.84
N THR A 173 21.10 14.55 3.87
CA THR A 173 21.63 15.09 2.60
C THR A 173 20.54 15.81 1.80
N LEU A 174 19.31 15.25 1.77
CA LEU A 174 18.18 15.87 1.12
C LEU A 174 17.78 17.19 1.82
N SER A 175 17.71 17.18 3.14
CA SER A 175 17.39 18.37 3.95
C SER A 175 18.41 19.49 3.75
N ASP A 176 19.70 19.16 3.76
CA ASP A 176 20.78 20.11 3.52
C ASP A 176 20.75 20.68 2.10
N PHE A 177 20.37 19.85 1.12
CA PHE A 177 20.23 20.27 -0.28
C PHE A 177 19.07 21.23 -0.49
N LEU A 178 17.92 20.97 0.16
CA LEU A 178 16.73 21.79 0.08
C LEU A 178 16.91 23.18 0.72
N GLN A 179 17.78 23.32 1.73
CA GLN A 179 18.03 24.60 2.43
C GLN A 179 16.75 25.31 2.91
N GLY A 180 15.70 24.55 3.22
CA GLY A 180 14.40 25.07 3.63
C GLY A 180 13.49 25.52 2.47
N ASN A 181 13.84 25.17 1.23
CA ASN A 181 12.94 25.35 0.09
C ASN A 181 11.74 24.41 0.21
N ASP A 182 10.55 24.90 -0.13
CA ASP A 182 9.36 24.06 -0.18
C ASP A 182 9.48 23.03 -1.31
N GLN A 183 8.98 21.83 -1.05
CA GLN A 183 8.95 20.78 -2.06
C GLN A 183 7.73 20.91 -2.96
N ASP A 184 7.94 20.65 -4.24
CA ASP A 184 6.88 20.70 -5.25
C ASP A 184 5.99 19.45 -5.24
N ASP A 185 6.50 18.33 -4.67
CA ASP A 185 5.79 17.04 -4.63
C ASP A 185 6.06 16.28 -3.32
N ASP A 186 5.20 15.28 -3.02
CA ASP A 186 5.32 14.44 -1.85
C ASP A 186 6.56 13.53 -1.95
N THR A 187 7.35 13.48 -0.88
CA THR A 187 8.53 12.61 -0.82
C THR A 187 8.29 11.40 0.08
N THR A 188 8.49 10.22 -0.48
CA THR A 188 8.43 8.97 0.28
C THR A 188 9.75 8.23 0.16
N LEU A 189 10.31 7.83 1.30
CA LEU A 189 11.45 6.93 1.40
C LEU A 189 11.07 5.75 2.28
N LEU A 190 11.30 4.55 1.79
CA LEU A 190 11.04 3.31 2.50
C LEU A 190 12.30 2.46 2.53
N GLU A 191 12.67 1.99 3.72
CA GLU A 191 13.72 0.98 3.91
C GLU A 191 13.09 -0.32 4.44
N LEU A 192 13.46 -1.43 3.83
CA LEU A 192 13.14 -2.77 4.31
C LEU A 192 14.44 -3.48 4.69
N THR A 193 14.63 -3.72 5.99
CA THR A 193 15.77 -4.46 6.51
C THR A 193 15.42 -5.94 6.60
N MET A 194 16.24 -6.79 5.99
CA MET A 194 16.11 -8.24 6.11
C MET A 194 16.68 -8.68 7.46
N VAL A 195 15.85 -9.34 8.26
CA VAL A 195 16.22 -9.83 9.60
C VAL A 195 16.24 -11.35 9.62
N GLU A 196 16.87 -11.93 10.65
CA GLU A 196 16.79 -13.39 10.89
C GLU A 196 15.35 -13.78 11.24
N GLN A 197 15.00 -15.03 10.95
CA GLN A 197 13.64 -15.56 11.20
C GLN A 197 13.22 -15.46 12.67
N GLU A 198 14.17 -15.59 13.58
CA GLU A 198 13.94 -15.50 15.02
C GLU A 198 13.53 -14.07 15.42
N ASP A 199 14.27 -13.06 14.93
CA ASP A 199 13.98 -11.64 15.17
C ASP A 199 12.64 -11.23 14.58
N TYR A 200 12.29 -11.77 13.41
CA TYR A 200 10.99 -11.52 12.78
C TYR A 200 9.81 -12.05 13.61
N ARG A 201 9.97 -13.22 14.22
CA ARG A 201 8.93 -13.77 15.11
C ARG A 201 8.74 -12.93 16.35
N ASP A 202 9.81 -12.42 16.92
CA ASP A 202 9.77 -11.57 18.11
C ASP A 202 9.09 -10.23 17.81
N VAL A 203 9.41 -9.60 16.68
CA VAL A 203 8.75 -8.36 16.24
C VAL A 203 7.24 -8.57 16.00
N ILE A 204 6.84 -9.68 15.37
CA ILE A 204 5.41 -10.00 15.20
C ILE A 204 4.72 -10.25 16.54
N MET A 205 5.39 -10.94 17.46
CA MET A 205 4.84 -11.16 18.80
C MET A 205 4.69 -9.85 19.56
N GLU A 206 5.65 -8.94 19.50
CA GLU A 206 5.56 -7.61 20.11
C GLU A 206 4.46 -6.75 19.46
N VAL A 207 4.36 -6.71 18.15
CA VAL A 207 3.31 -5.97 17.43
C VAL A 207 1.93 -6.57 17.68
N SER A 208 1.85 -7.90 17.86
CA SER A 208 0.59 -8.59 18.19
C SER A 208 0.24 -8.50 19.68
N ALA A 209 1.22 -8.29 20.54
CA ALA A 209 1.06 -8.13 22.00
C ALA A 209 0.96 -6.65 22.46
N GLY A 210 1.24 -5.71 21.55
CA GLY A 210 1.04 -4.28 21.83
C GLY A 210 -0.43 -4.02 22.16
N PRO A 211 -0.71 -3.11 23.11
CA PRO A 211 -2.10 -2.72 23.38
C PRO A 211 -2.71 -2.29 22.03
N VAL A 212 -3.83 -2.90 21.69
CA VAL A 212 -4.64 -2.50 20.53
C VAL A 212 -4.99 -1.03 20.76
N SER A 213 -4.14 -0.12 20.26
CA SER A 213 -4.31 1.33 20.43
C SER A 213 -5.31 1.84 19.40
N GLY A 214 -6.57 1.48 19.64
CA GLY A 214 -7.71 2.08 18.98
C GLY A 214 -8.56 2.84 19.99
N PRO A 215 -9.44 3.74 19.56
CA PRO A 215 -10.35 4.39 20.46
C PRO A 215 -11.20 3.34 21.19
N VAL A 216 -11.17 3.38 22.53
CA VAL A 216 -11.91 2.42 23.37
C VAL A 216 -13.37 2.84 23.50
N ASP A 217 -13.63 4.15 23.44
CA ASP A 217 -14.96 4.75 23.51
C ASP A 217 -15.12 5.77 22.39
N TRP A 218 -15.87 5.43 21.34
CA TRP A 218 -16.21 6.36 20.30
C TRP A 218 -17.63 6.10 19.78
N VAL A 219 -18.29 7.14 19.34
CA VAL A 219 -19.60 7.08 18.69
C VAL A 219 -19.50 7.85 17.38
N MET A 220 -19.94 7.19 16.31
CA MET A 220 -20.12 7.83 15.02
C MET A 220 -21.57 7.75 14.62
N THR A 221 -22.14 8.90 14.22
CA THR A 221 -23.50 8.96 13.68
C THR A 221 -23.41 9.32 12.20
N TYR A 222 -24.00 8.49 11.36
CA TYR A 222 -24.08 8.72 9.93
C TYR A 222 -25.54 8.71 9.49
N GLU A 223 -26.01 9.86 9.01
CA GLU A 223 -27.41 10.04 8.63
C GLU A 223 -27.50 10.20 7.10
N LEU A 224 -28.35 9.39 6.48
CA LEU A 224 -28.62 9.40 5.05
C LEU A 224 -30.08 9.72 4.79
N GLY A 225 -30.33 10.77 4.04
CA GLY A 225 -31.67 11.06 3.53
C GLY A 225 -32.10 10.10 2.42
N PRO A 226 -33.41 10.01 2.12
CA PRO A 226 -33.97 9.08 1.12
C PRO A 226 -33.37 9.21 -0.27
N ASP A 227 -33.01 10.43 -0.70
CA ASP A 227 -32.42 10.66 -2.02
C ASP A 227 -30.96 10.20 -2.11
N SER A 228 -30.24 10.26 -1.00
CA SER A 228 -28.88 9.70 -0.92
C SER A 228 -28.91 8.17 -0.97
N LEU A 229 -29.85 7.53 -0.29
CA LEU A 229 -29.99 6.07 -0.28
C LEU A 229 -30.33 5.46 -1.64
N LYS A 230 -30.91 6.23 -2.57
CA LYS A 230 -31.17 5.76 -3.95
C LYS A 230 -29.92 5.58 -4.79
N ASN A 231 -28.87 6.37 -4.53
CA ASN A 231 -27.71 6.50 -5.41
C ASN A 231 -26.39 6.19 -4.71
N PHE A 232 -26.39 5.98 -3.40
CA PHE A 232 -25.18 5.79 -2.61
C PHE A 232 -25.30 4.53 -1.73
N ASN A 233 -24.31 3.65 -1.88
CA ASN A 233 -24.15 2.51 -0.99
C ASN A 233 -23.22 2.89 0.18
N PRO A 234 -23.72 2.97 1.43
CA PRO A 234 -22.90 3.37 2.57
C PRO A 234 -21.95 2.26 3.07
N MET A 235 -22.14 1.02 2.63
CA MET A 235 -21.39 -0.13 3.14
C MET A 235 -19.88 0.01 2.98
N PRO A 236 -19.33 0.44 1.83
CA PRO A 236 -17.88 0.61 1.68
C PRO A 236 -17.31 1.63 2.66
N LEU A 237 -18.00 2.75 2.87
CA LEU A 237 -17.57 3.78 3.82
C LEU A 237 -17.60 3.28 5.27
N MET A 238 -18.70 2.60 5.66
CA MET A 238 -18.83 2.03 7.01
C MET A 238 -17.73 0.98 7.26
N MET A 239 -17.48 0.11 6.31
CA MET A 239 -16.42 -0.90 6.40
C MET A 239 -15.04 -0.25 6.51
N HIS A 240 -14.76 0.78 5.71
CA HIS A 240 -13.49 1.50 5.78
C HIS A 240 -13.25 2.04 7.19
N ILE A 241 -14.22 2.74 7.76
CA ILE A 241 -14.09 3.31 9.11
C ILE A 241 -13.88 2.21 10.17
N MET A 242 -14.58 1.09 10.06
CA MET A 242 -14.40 -0.03 10.98
C MET A 242 -13.02 -0.70 10.85
N MET A 243 -12.44 -0.72 9.64
CA MET A 243 -11.12 -1.27 9.41
C MET A 243 -9.99 -0.37 9.94
N GLU A 244 -10.27 0.90 10.23
CA GLU A 244 -9.30 1.77 10.93
C GLU A 244 -9.13 1.39 12.41
N VAL A 245 -10.02 0.58 12.96
CA VAL A 245 -9.86 0.02 14.31
C VAL A 245 -9.02 -1.27 14.21
N PRO A 246 -7.78 -1.30 14.72
CA PRO A 246 -6.85 -2.43 14.51
C PRO A 246 -7.40 -3.79 14.92
N GLY A 247 -8.16 -3.87 16.02
CA GLY A 247 -8.78 -5.10 16.50
C GLY A 247 -9.88 -5.67 15.58
N LEU A 248 -10.46 -4.84 14.70
CA LEU A 248 -11.55 -5.24 13.80
C LEU A 248 -11.05 -5.68 12.42
N ARG A 249 -9.83 -5.33 12.04
CA ARG A 249 -9.23 -5.68 10.73
C ARG A 249 -9.25 -7.18 10.45
N GLN A 250 -8.94 -7.99 11.45
CA GLN A 250 -8.93 -9.46 11.32
C GLN A 250 -10.33 -10.06 11.14
N MET A 251 -11.38 -9.30 11.46
CA MET A 251 -12.78 -9.73 11.38
C MET A 251 -13.51 -9.12 10.19
N GLY A 252 -12.82 -8.51 9.23
CA GLY A 252 -13.41 -7.75 8.13
C GLY A 252 -14.50 -8.49 7.36
N GLY A 253 -14.27 -9.75 7.00
CA GLY A 253 -15.29 -10.56 6.31
C GLY A 253 -16.55 -10.84 7.16
N GLN A 254 -16.36 -11.08 8.45
CA GLN A 254 -17.47 -11.31 9.38
C GLN A 254 -18.26 -10.02 9.61
N LEU A 255 -17.55 -8.90 9.80
CA LEU A 255 -18.16 -7.58 9.96
C LEU A 255 -18.93 -7.18 8.70
N TYR A 256 -18.37 -7.40 7.51
CA TYR A 256 -19.09 -7.13 6.26
C TYR A 256 -20.42 -7.90 6.21
N THR A 257 -20.40 -9.20 6.54
CA THR A 257 -21.61 -10.02 6.53
C THR A 257 -22.66 -9.51 7.50
N VAL A 258 -22.24 -9.15 8.74
CA VAL A 258 -23.15 -8.61 9.76
C VAL A 258 -23.72 -7.26 9.33
N PHE A 259 -22.87 -6.34 8.85
CA PHE A 259 -23.32 -5.02 8.41
C PHE A 259 -24.21 -5.09 7.17
N ALA A 260 -23.89 -5.96 6.20
CA ALA A 260 -24.70 -6.15 5.00
C ALA A 260 -26.10 -6.63 5.36
N GLU A 261 -26.22 -7.59 6.28
CA GLU A 261 -27.50 -8.10 6.77
C GLU A 261 -28.28 -7.05 7.54
N LEU A 262 -27.62 -6.33 8.46
CA LEU A 262 -28.27 -5.26 9.23
C LEU A 262 -28.74 -4.12 8.33
N PHE A 263 -27.91 -3.70 7.36
CA PHE A 263 -28.26 -2.65 6.42
C PHE A 263 -29.41 -3.08 5.50
N SER A 264 -29.35 -4.30 4.94
CA SER A 264 -30.42 -4.84 4.11
C SER A 264 -31.77 -4.88 4.88
N ASN A 265 -31.75 -5.39 6.11
CA ASN A 265 -32.91 -5.45 6.94
C ASN A 265 -33.48 -4.06 7.29
N ALA A 266 -32.59 -3.10 7.65
CA ALA A 266 -33.01 -1.73 7.95
C ALA A 266 -33.59 -1.04 6.71
N PHE A 267 -33.01 -1.27 5.53
CA PHE A 267 -33.45 -0.69 4.28
C PHE A 267 -34.77 -1.29 3.82
N GLU A 268 -34.87 -2.63 3.80
CA GLU A 268 -36.08 -3.33 3.33
C GLU A 268 -37.30 -3.11 4.25
N HIS A 269 -37.11 -3.22 5.57
CA HIS A 269 -38.19 -3.14 6.53
C HIS A 269 -38.38 -1.75 7.13
N GLY A 270 -37.31 -0.98 7.28
CA GLY A 270 -37.37 0.36 7.87
C GLY A 270 -37.65 1.47 6.86
N VAL A 271 -37.07 1.39 5.64
CA VAL A 271 -37.22 2.44 4.62
C VAL A 271 -38.28 2.08 3.58
N LEU A 272 -38.27 0.85 3.08
CA LEU A 272 -39.19 0.37 2.03
C LEU A 272 -40.48 -0.27 2.59
N GLU A 273 -40.53 -0.50 3.90
CA GLU A 273 -41.69 -1.13 4.59
C GLU A 273 -42.12 -2.45 3.97
N LEU A 274 -41.20 -3.22 3.39
CA LEU A 274 -41.49 -4.49 2.73
C LEU A 274 -41.90 -5.56 3.74
N ASN A 275 -42.99 -6.29 3.44
CA ASN A 275 -43.45 -7.38 4.29
C ASN A 275 -42.57 -8.62 4.10
N SER A 276 -42.07 -9.19 5.22
CA SER A 276 -41.23 -10.41 5.24
C SER A 276 -41.87 -11.63 4.54
N ALA A 277 -43.17 -11.64 4.34
CA ALA A 277 -43.87 -12.70 3.62
C ALA A 277 -43.58 -12.71 2.12
N LEU A 278 -43.15 -11.58 1.53
CA LEU A 278 -42.78 -11.49 0.12
C LEU A 278 -41.48 -12.27 -0.22
N LYS A 279 -40.54 -12.40 0.72
CA LYS A 279 -39.29 -13.20 0.55
C LYS A 279 -39.56 -14.71 0.44
N ARG A 280 -40.75 -15.20 0.84
CA ARG A 280 -41.11 -16.63 0.81
C ARG A 280 -41.86 -17.06 -0.45
N SER A 281 -42.21 -16.14 -1.33
CA SER A 281 -42.82 -16.49 -2.60
C SER A 281 -41.74 -16.84 -3.63
N ALA A 282 -41.87 -17.96 -4.33
CA ALA A 282 -40.92 -18.50 -5.29
C ALA A 282 -40.68 -17.60 -6.54
N ASN A 283 -41.26 -16.41 -6.58
CA ASN A 283 -41.18 -15.41 -7.63
C ASN A 283 -40.87 -14.00 -7.09
N GLY A 284 -40.20 -13.89 -5.93
CA GLY A 284 -39.76 -12.63 -5.36
C GLY A 284 -38.37 -12.26 -5.81
#